data_bfdf41e223e5c9f77730b26c00fa37c9
#
_entry.id   bfdf41e223e5c9f77730b26c00fa37c9
#
_cell.length_a   1.000
_cell.length_b   1.000
_cell.length_c   1.000
_cell.angle_alpha   90.00
_cell.angle_beta   90.00
_cell.angle_gamma   90.00
#
_symmetry.space_group_name_H-M   'P 1'
#
loop_
_entity.id
_entity.type
_entity.pdbx_description
1 polymer ?
#
loop_
_entity_poly.entity_id
_entity_poly.type
_entity_poly.pdbx_seq_one_letter_code
_entity_poly.pdbx_strand_id
1 'polypeptide(L)'
;ESNKHLDNEEQVKILENISGINTLQEFCRTLYALIEGTIQTISRNAGGNTVAQKAQEYIEQNLDREKLSLNLIASDLFVNASYLSRIFKQSVGESITKYIMRKRVEKSMELYDTTDLKVYEVAAAVGMPDAHYFGTSFKKYTGKTVNEYKSKNRTLSGK
;
A
#
# COMPACT_ATOMS: atom_id res chain seq x y z
N GLU A 1 -22.67 -5.25 25.01
CA GLU A 1 -21.79 -6.18 25.74
C GLU A 1 -22.07 -7.58 25.22
N SER A 2 -21.33 -8.02 24.21
CA SER A 2 -21.33 -9.40 23.74
C SER A 2 -19.93 -9.95 23.97
N ASN A 3 -19.72 -10.50 25.16
CA ASN A 3 -18.56 -11.30 25.49
C ASN A 3 -18.72 -12.63 24.75
N LYS A 4 -18.19 -12.72 23.52
CA LYS A 4 -18.14 -13.97 22.79
C LYS A 4 -17.05 -14.82 23.45
N HIS A 5 -17.43 -15.65 24.41
CA HIS A 5 -16.59 -16.76 24.88
C HIS A 5 -16.22 -17.59 23.67
N LEU A 6 -14.91 -17.82 23.47
CA LEU A 6 -14.41 -18.82 22.55
C LEU A 6 -15.12 -20.14 22.81
N ASP A 7 -15.60 -20.81 21.77
CA ASP A 7 -16.21 -22.11 21.87
C ASP A 7 -15.21 -23.12 22.44
N ASN A 8 -15.68 -24.10 23.20
CA ASN A 8 -14.81 -25.12 23.83
C ASN A 8 -13.90 -25.83 22.81
N GLU A 9 -14.37 -26.04 21.58
CA GLU A 9 -13.55 -26.62 20.50
C GLU A 9 -12.39 -25.71 20.07
N GLU A 10 -12.61 -24.39 20.02
CA GLU A 10 -11.54 -23.42 19.68
C GLU A 10 -10.52 -23.33 20.81
N GLN A 11 -10.95 -23.40 22.07
CA GLN A 11 -10.06 -23.40 23.23
C GLN A 11 -9.18 -24.66 23.27
N VAL A 12 -9.75 -25.83 22.97
CA VAL A 12 -9.00 -27.09 22.92
C VAL A 12 -7.96 -27.06 21.80
N LYS A 13 -8.30 -26.59 20.60
CA LYS A 13 -7.34 -26.46 19.48
C LYS A 13 -6.19 -25.50 19.80
N ILE A 14 -6.46 -24.41 20.52
CA ILE A 14 -5.42 -23.48 20.97
C ILE A 14 -4.48 -24.16 21.97
N LEU A 15 -5.02 -24.90 22.93
CA LEU A 15 -4.23 -25.62 23.93
C LEU A 15 -3.39 -26.75 23.31
N GLU A 16 -3.93 -27.50 22.35
CA GLU A 16 -3.20 -28.52 21.61
C GLU A 16 -2.04 -27.91 20.79
N ASN A 17 -2.25 -26.79 20.13
CA ASN A 17 -1.19 -26.07 19.39
C ASN A 17 -0.08 -25.53 20.30
N ILE A 18 -0.40 -25.17 21.55
CA ILE A 18 0.57 -24.65 22.52
C ILE A 18 1.33 -25.81 23.19
N SER A 19 0.67 -26.94 23.47
CA SER A 19 1.29 -28.09 24.19
C SER A 19 2.36 -28.82 23.34
N GLY A 20 2.37 -28.66 22.04
CA GLY A 20 3.39 -29.21 21.11
C GLY A 20 4.62 -28.33 20.89
N ILE A 21 4.70 -27.16 21.54
CA ILE A 21 5.78 -26.17 21.32
C ILE A 21 6.98 -26.50 22.18
N ASN A 22 8.07 -26.94 21.55
CA ASN A 22 9.33 -27.28 22.24
C ASN A 22 10.43 -26.22 22.09
N THR A 23 10.23 -25.21 21.22
CA THR A 23 11.23 -24.18 20.99
C THR A 23 10.60 -22.78 21.04
N LEU A 24 11.41 -21.77 21.43
CA LEU A 24 11.00 -20.37 21.41
C LEU A 24 10.57 -19.91 20.00
N GLN A 25 11.21 -20.44 18.97
CA GLN A 25 10.87 -20.12 17.57
C GLN A 25 9.49 -20.66 17.18
N GLU A 26 9.13 -21.84 17.58
CA GLU A 26 7.79 -22.42 17.37
C GLU A 26 6.74 -21.64 18.16
N PHE A 27 7.04 -21.27 19.40
CA PHE A 27 6.17 -20.41 20.21
C PHE A 27 5.87 -19.08 19.51
N CYS A 28 6.91 -18.37 19.08
CA CYS A 28 6.75 -17.11 18.35
C CYS A 28 5.94 -17.30 17.07
N ARG A 29 6.20 -18.35 16.30
CA ARG A 29 5.46 -18.63 15.05
C ARG A 29 3.97 -18.91 15.31
N THR A 30 3.66 -19.71 16.35
CA THR A 30 2.28 -20.04 16.73
C THR A 30 1.55 -18.80 17.24
N LEU A 31 2.21 -18.01 18.08
CA LEU A 31 1.66 -16.74 18.58
C LEU A 31 1.37 -15.75 17.42
N TYR A 32 2.30 -15.62 16.48
CA TYR A 32 2.09 -14.82 15.27
C TYR A 32 0.89 -15.32 14.46
N ALA A 33 0.75 -16.62 14.26
CA ALA A 33 -0.37 -17.18 13.50
C ALA A 33 -1.73 -16.95 14.20
N LEU A 34 -1.78 -17.06 15.52
CA LEU A 34 -2.98 -16.77 16.33
C LEU A 34 -3.37 -15.30 16.28
N ILE A 35 -2.40 -14.40 16.46
CA ILE A 35 -2.62 -12.96 16.37
C ILE A 35 -3.09 -12.57 14.96
N GLU A 36 -2.45 -13.09 13.91
CA GLU A 36 -2.86 -12.85 12.53
C GLU A 36 -4.27 -13.36 12.23
N GLY A 37 -4.63 -14.56 12.73
CA GLY A 37 -5.98 -15.12 12.59
C GLY A 37 -7.04 -14.25 13.26
N THR A 38 -6.76 -13.75 14.46
CA THR A 38 -7.65 -12.87 15.22
C THR A 38 -7.83 -11.51 14.52
N ILE A 39 -6.73 -10.91 14.05
CA ILE A 39 -6.78 -9.65 13.30
C ILE A 39 -7.59 -9.80 12.00
N GLN A 40 -7.43 -10.93 11.28
CA GLN A 40 -8.21 -11.19 10.08
C GLN A 40 -9.72 -11.32 10.36
N THR A 41 -10.08 -11.97 11.46
CA THR A 41 -11.48 -12.13 11.87
C THR A 41 -12.10 -10.79 12.27
N ILE A 42 -11.38 -9.96 13.01
CA ILE A 42 -11.80 -8.61 13.39
C ILE A 42 -11.91 -7.71 12.15
N SER A 43 -10.97 -7.79 11.22
CA SER A 43 -10.99 -7.01 9.98
C SER A 43 -12.13 -7.39 9.02
N ARG A 44 -12.57 -8.66 9.02
CA ARG A 44 -13.74 -9.11 8.26
C ARG A 44 -15.06 -8.62 8.86
N ASN A 45 -15.11 -8.49 10.18
CA ASN A 45 -16.32 -8.11 10.93
C ASN A 45 -16.46 -6.60 11.15
N ALA A 46 -15.36 -5.83 11.05
CA ALA A 46 -15.37 -4.38 11.13
C ALA A 46 -15.62 -3.82 9.72
N GLY A 47 -16.87 -3.60 9.38
CA GLY A 47 -17.24 -2.97 8.12
C GLY A 47 -16.51 -1.64 7.92
N GLY A 48 -15.69 -1.57 6.88
CA GLY A 48 -15.37 -0.33 6.21
C GLY A 48 -13.94 0.20 6.26
N ASN A 49 -13.10 0.01 7.25
CA ASN A 49 -11.77 0.65 7.22
C ASN A 49 -10.66 -0.36 7.52
N THR A 50 -10.38 -1.21 6.55
CA THR A 50 -9.32 -2.22 6.64
C THR A 50 -7.94 -1.56 6.65
N VAL A 51 -6.93 -2.23 7.21
CA VAL A 51 -5.53 -1.75 7.18
C VAL A 51 -5.07 -1.42 5.75
N ALA A 52 -5.53 -2.17 4.76
CA ALA A 52 -5.22 -1.90 3.36
C ALA A 52 -5.82 -0.56 2.88
N GLN A 53 -7.05 -0.25 3.28
CA GLN A 53 -7.70 1.02 2.94
C GLN A 53 -6.99 2.21 3.61
N LYS A 54 -6.66 2.10 4.90
CA LYS A 54 -5.86 3.12 5.60
C LYS A 54 -4.50 3.36 4.93
N ALA A 55 -3.88 2.28 4.44
CA ALA A 55 -2.63 2.40 3.70
C ALA A 55 -2.82 3.11 2.35
N GLN A 56 -3.92 2.87 1.63
CA GLN A 56 -4.24 3.59 0.40
C GLN A 56 -4.46 5.08 0.66
N GLU A 57 -5.27 5.42 1.66
CA GLU A 57 -5.51 6.81 2.07
C GLU A 57 -4.20 7.52 2.47
N TYR A 58 -3.36 6.84 3.27
CA TYR A 58 -2.05 7.36 3.66
C TYR A 58 -1.15 7.62 2.44
N ILE A 59 -1.09 6.69 1.50
CA ILE A 59 -0.29 6.83 0.27
C ILE A 59 -0.78 8.04 -0.53
N GLU A 60 -2.09 8.17 -0.76
CA GLU A 60 -2.66 9.26 -1.55
C GLU A 60 -2.41 10.65 -0.96
N GLN A 61 -2.38 10.74 0.37
CA GLN A 61 -2.07 11.99 1.09
C GLN A 61 -0.57 12.33 1.13
N ASN A 62 0.33 11.38 0.83
CA ASN A 62 1.77 11.53 1.00
C ASN A 62 2.58 11.18 -0.25
N LEU A 63 1.99 11.28 -1.45
CA LEU A 63 2.66 10.93 -2.71
C LEU A 63 3.90 11.78 -3.00
N ASP A 64 3.94 13.02 -2.51
CA ASP A 64 5.04 13.99 -2.62
C ASP A 64 6.27 13.59 -1.79
N ARG A 65 6.12 12.73 -0.80
CA ARG A 65 7.24 12.28 0.03
C ARG A 65 8.15 11.34 -0.75
N GLU A 66 9.38 11.78 -1.05
CA GLU A 66 10.38 10.99 -1.77
C GLU A 66 10.61 9.61 -1.14
N LYS A 67 10.74 9.56 0.20
CA LYS A 67 11.03 8.33 0.98
C LYS A 67 9.79 7.49 1.30
N LEU A 68 8.65 7.76 0.66
CA LEU A 68 7.45 6.95 0.86
C LEU A 68 7.71 5.49 0.51
N SER A 69 7.55 4.60 1.49
CA SER A 69 7.89 3.19 1.37
C SER A 69 6.99 2.32 2.24
N LEU A 70 6.96 1.01 1.97
CA LEU A 70 6.25 0.03 2.80
C LEU A 70 6.60 0.16 4.28
N ASN A 71 7.90 0.30 4.60
CA ASN A 71 8.35 0.37 5.99
C ASN A 71 7.88 1.65 6.69
N LEU A 72 7.91 2.80 6.00
CA LEU A 72 7.40 4.05 6.53
C LEU A 72 5.89 3.96 6.80
N ILE A 73 5.13 3.47 5.83
CA ILE A 73 3.67 3.32 5.96
C ILE A 73 3.33 2.37 7.11
N ALA A 74 4.04 1.23 7.21
CA ALA A 74 3.83 0.26 8.28
C ALA A 74 4.14 0.85 9.66
N SER A 75 5.21 1.63 9.77
CA SER A 75 5.57 2.35 10.99
C SER A 75 4.49 3.34 11.41
N ASP A 76 4.03 4.18 10.49
CA ASP A 76 3.05 5.24 10.77
C ASP A 76 1.64 4.69 11.04
N LEU A 77 1.31 3.52 10.47
CA LEU A 77 0.07 2.80 10.76
C LEU A 77 0.18 1.85 11.96
N PHE A 78 1.33 1.77 12.63
CA PHE A 78 1.60 0.89 13.76
C PHE A 78 1.34 -0.59 13.48
N VAL A 79 1.70 -1.05 12.28
CA VAL A 79 1.55 -2.45 11.84
C VAL A 79 2.87 -3.04 11.38
N ASN A 80 2.96 -4.37 11.39
CA ASN A 80 4.12 -5.07 10.84
C ASN A 80 4.18 -4.93 9.32
N ALA A 81 5.37 -4.62 8.76
CA ALA A 81 5.55 -4.40 7.32
C ALA A 81 5.21 -5.65 6.47
N SER A 82 5.57 -6.84 6.94
CA SER A 82 5.25 -8.10 6.24
C SER A 82 3.74 -8.36 6.23
N TYR A 83 3.06 -8.10 7.34
CA TYR A 83 1.60 -8.17 7.43
C TYR A 83 0.95 -7.18 6.48
N LEU A 84 1.35 -5.90 6.51
CA LEU A 84 0.84 -4.86 5.64
C LEU A 84 1.03 -5.22 4.15
N SER A 85 2.22 -5.68 3.77
CA SER A 85 2.53 -6.09 2.40
C SER A 85 1.59 -7.19 1.91
N ARG A 86 1.35 -8.20 2.74
CA ARG A 86 0.47 -9.33 2.41
C ARG A 86 -0.98 -8.89 2.27
N ILE A 87 -1.53 -8.19 3.29
CA ILE A 87 -2.94 -7.79 3.28
C ILE A 87 -3.24 -6.78 2.17
N PHE A 88 -2.33 -5.84 1.92
CA PHE A 88 -2.47 -4.88 0.85
C PHE A 88 -2.51 -5.57 -0.51
N LYS A 89 -1.59 -6.51 -0.78
CA LYS A 89 -1.59 -7.27 -2.05
C LYS A 89 -2.85 -8.11 -2.22
N GLN A 90 -3.37 -8.71 -1.15
CA GLN A 90 -4.63 -9.47 -1.18
C GLN A 90 -5.84 -8.59 -1.46
N SER A 91 -5.90 -7.38 -0.88
CA SER A 91 -7.04 -6.48 -1.00
C SER A 91 -7.02 -5.65 -2.28
N VAL A 92 -5.83 -5.21 -2.72
CA VAL A 92 -5.65 -4.25 -3.83
C VAL A 92 -5.20 -4.95 -5.13
N GLY A 93 -4.68 -6.18 -5.03
CA GLY A 93 -4.21 -6.97 -6.18
C GLY A 93 -2.76 -6.67 -6.59
N GLU A 94 -2.13 -5.64 -6.04
CA GLU A 94 -0.76 -5.25 -6.35
C GLU A 94 0.05 -4.92 -5.10
N SER A 95 1.39 -4.89 -5.22
CA SER A 95 2.25 -4.50 -4.11
C SER A 95 2.18 -3.00 -3.83
N ILE A 96 2.41 -2.59 -2.56
CA ILE A 96 2.45 -1.19 -2.14
C ILE A 96 3.40 -0.36 -3.02
N THR A 97 4.59 -0.87 -3.33
CA THR A 97 5.56 -0.16 -4.18
C THR A 97 5.02 0.10 -5.60
N LYS A 98 4.33 -0.89 -6.20
CA LYS A 98 3.68 -0.70 -7.50
C LYS A 98 2.53 0.29 -7.41
N TYR A 99 1.72 0.22 -6.36
CA TYR A 99 0.62 1.13 -6.11
C TYR A 99 1.09 2.58 -5.98
N ILE A 100 2.12 2.83 -5.14
CA ILE A 100 2.74 4.18 -5.01
C ILE A 100 3.19 4.69 -6.37
N MET A 101 3.92 3.87 -7.13
CA MET A 101 4.46 4.27 -8.42
C MET A 101 3.35 4.62 -9.41
N ARG A 102 2.30 3.80 -9.49
CA ARG A 102 1.13 4.04 -10.33
C ARG A 102 0.43 5.34 -9.95
N LYS A 103 0.17 5.56 -8.65
CA LYS A 103 -0.48 6.78 -8.16
C LYS A 103 0.34 8.04 -8.41
N ARG A 104 1.67 7.97 -8.32
CA ARG A 104 2.58 9.06 -8.68
C ARG A 104 2.49 9.40 -10.17
N VAL A 105 2.43 8.39 -11.04
CA VAL A 105 2.27 8.62 -12.48
C VAL A 105 0.88 9.18 -12.78
N GLU A 106 -0.19 8.66 -12.19
CA GLU A 106 -1.55 9.20 -12.32
C GLU A 106 -1.58 10.69 -11.92
N LYS A 107 -1.01 11.02 -10.75
CA LYS A 107 -0.92 12.41 -10.27
C LYS A 107 -0.10 13.31 -11.18
N SER A 108 0.98 12.78 -11.76
CA SER A 108 1.79 13.54 -12.73
C SER A 108 1.02 13.86 -14.02
N MET A 109 0.16 12.95 -14.46
CA MET A 109 -0.73 13.20 -15.63
C MET A 109 -1.72 14.32 -15.31
N GLU A 110 -2.36 14.31 -14.13
CA GLU A 110 -3.24 15.41 -13.69
C GLU A 110 -2.51 16.76 -13.70
N LEU A 111 -1.27 16.79 -13.17
CA LEU A 111 -0.46 18.02 -13.17
C LEU A 111 -0.12 18.49 -14.58
N TYR A 112 0.19 17.58 -15.52
CA TYR A 112 0.42 17.96 -16.92
C TYR A 112 -0.84 18.47 -17.63
N ASP A 113 -2.02 17.98 -17.22
CA ASP A 113 -3.29 18.39 -17.81
C ASP A 113 -3.79 19.73 -17.26
N THR A 114 -3.39 20.09 -16.03
CA THR A 114 -3.91 21.27 -15.30
C THR A 114 -2.88 22.40 -15.14
N THR A 115 -1.60 22.15 -15.44
CA THR A 115 -0.52 23.12 -15.23
C THR A 115 0.49 23.14 -16.39
N ASP A 116 1.29 24.21 -16.48
CA ASP A 116 2.40 24.31 -17.44
C ASP A 116 3.76 23.91 -16.83
N LEU A 117 3.76 23.16 -15.73
CA LEU A 117 4.97 22.74 -15.05
C LEU A 117 5.93 21.97 -15.96
N LYS A 118 7.23 22.17 -15.73
CA LYS A 118 8.29 21.44 -16.42
C LYS A 118 8.43 20.03 -15.85
N VAL A 119 9.08 19.14 -16.60
CA VAL A 119 9.21 17.73 -16.24
C VAL A 119 9.83 17.53 -14.85
N TYR A 120 10.89 18.28 -14.52
CA TYR A 120 11.56 18.18 -13.24
C TYR A 120 10.69 18.71 -12.07
N GLU A 121 9.85 19.72 -12.33
CA GLU A 121 8.93 20.27 -11.33
C GLU A 121 7.82 19.27 -10.98
N VAL A 122 7.23 18.63 -12.01
CA VAL A 122 6.23 17.59 -11.82
C VAL A 122 6.84 16.37 -11.13
N ALA A 123 8.03 15.94 -11.55
CA ALA A 123 8.74 14.83 -10.94
C ALA A 123 8.98 15.07 -9.45
N ALA A 124 9.44 16.26 -9.06
CA ALA A 124 9.61 16.64 -7.65
C ALA A 124 8.28 16.68 -6.90
N ALA A 125 7.23 17.28 -7.50
CA ALA A 125 5.91 17.40 -6.89
C ALA A 125 5.23 16.05 -6.59
N VAL A 126 5.57 15.00 -7.35
CA VAL A 126 5.07 13.64 -7.10
C VAL A 126 6.05 12.76 -6.31
N GLY A 127 7.07 13.35 -5.67
CA GLY A 127 8.04 12.63 -4.83
C GLY A 127 9.04 11.77 -5.62
N MET A 128 9.32 12.12 -6.88
CA MET A 128 10.27 11.44 -7.75
C MET A 128 11.29 12.45 -8.32
N PRO A 129 12.18 13.04 -7.50
CA PRO A 129 13.04 14.15 -7.90
C PRO A 129 14.06 13.75 -9.00
N ASP A 130 14.39 12.47 -9.15
CA ASP A 130 15.16 11.98 -10.28
C ASP A 130 14.31 11.97 -11.56
N ALA A 131 14.51 12.97 -12.41
CA ALA A 131 13.76 13.14 -13.66
C ALA A 131 13.97 12.00 -14.66
N HIS A 132 15.14 11.33 -14.65
CA HIS A 132 15.41 10.19 -15.53
C HIS A 132 14.58 8.97 -15.08
N TYR A 133 14.64 8.66 -13.78
CA TYR A 133 13.85 7.59 -13.20
C TYR A 133 12.34 7.84 -13.35
N PHE A 134 11.90 9.08 -13.14
CA PHE A 134 10.52 9.49 -13.39
C PHE A 134 10.10 9.25 -14.84
N GLY A 135 10.88 9.72 -15.82
CA GLY A 135 10.57 9.55 -17.24
C GLY A 135 10.47 8.08 -17.67
N THR A 136 11.38 7.24 -17.16
CA THR A 136 11.36 5.79 -17.41
C THR A 136 10.11 5.14 -16.81
N SER A 137 9.77 5.51 -15.58
CA SER A 137 8.58 5.01 -14.89
C SER A 137 7.30 5.48 -15.58
N PHE A 138 7.22 6.76 -15.96
CA PHE A 138 6.08 7.31 -16.69
C PHE A 138 5.83 6.56 -18.00
N LYS A 139 6.88 6.34 -18.81
CA LYS A 139 6.78 5.57 -20.05
C LYS A 139 6.32 4.13 -19.81
N LYS A 140 6.83 3.49 -18.75
CA LYS A 140 6.46 2.12 -18.38
C LYS A 140 4.97 1.97 -18.06
N TYR A 141 4.39 2.95 -17.34
CA TYR A 141 2.98 2.91 -16.92
C TYR A 141 2.02 3.42 -17.97
N THR A 142 2.40 4.44 -18.76
CA THR A 142 1.52 5.09 -19.74
C THR A 142 1.70 4.59 -21.17
N GLY A 143 2.81 3.88 -21.44
CA GLY A 143 3.22 3.50 -22.81
C GLY A 143 3.81 4.64 -23.63
N LYS A 144 3.88 5.87 -23.10
CA LYS A 144 4.34 7.09 -23.80
C LYS A 144 5.40 7.81 -22.99
N THR A 145 6.30 8.50 -23.70
CA THR A 145 7.18 9.45 -23.02
C THR A 145 6.41 10.67 -22.53
N VAL A 146 6.94 11.40 -21.56
CA VAL A 146 6.34 12.64 -21.05
C VAL A 146 6.14 13.65 -22.18
N ASN A 147 7.09 13.77 -23.12
CA ASN A 147 6.98 14.70 -24.23
C ASN A 147 5.86 14.33 -25.23
N GLU A 148 5.71 13.04 -25.54
CA GLU A 148 4.60 12.52 -26.36
C GLU A 148 3.25 12.75 -25.68
N TYR A 149 3.17 12.60 -24.37
CA TYR A 149 1.96 12.85 -23.59
C TYR A 149 1.57 14.33 -23.64
N LYS A 150 2.52 15.24 -23.35
CA LYS A 150 2.29 16.70 -23.38
C LYS A 150 1.92 17.23 -24.78
N SER A 151 2.55 16.72 -25.83
CA SER A 151 2.24 17.17 -27.21
C SER A 151 0.82 16.82 -27.62
N LYS A 152 0.31 15.66 -27.23
CA LYS A 152 -1.05 15.24 -27.54
C LYS A 152 -2.11 16.11 -26.84
N ASN A 153 -1.88 16.49 -25.59
CA ASN A 153 -2.84 17.29 -24.82
C ASN A 153 -2.90 18.74 -25.28
N ARG A 154 -1.78 19.32 -25.71
CA ARG A 154 -1.78 20.68 -26.35
C ARG A 154 -2.60 20.73 -27.61
N THR A 155 -2.66 19.67 -28.39
CA THR A 155 -3.46 19.59 -29.63
C THR A 155 -4.97 19.51 -29.35
N LEU A 156 -5.38 19.05 -28.16
CA LEU A 156 -6.79 18.91 -27.74
C LEU A 156 -7.33 20.18 -27.04
N SER A 157 -6.46 20.98 -26.42
CA SER A 157 -6.83 22.22 -25.70
C SER A 157 -6.79 23.47 -26.59
N GLY A 158 -6.40 23.34 -27.83
CA GLY A 158 -6.27 24.46 -28.84
C GLY A 158 -7.42 24.55 -29.84
N LYS A 159 -8.63 24.08 -29.48
CA LYS A 159 -9.85 24.31 -30.29
C LYS A 159 -10.87 25.06 -29.48
#